data_7cc54b389b3719d54b1de251e9617d93
#
_entry.id   7cc54b389b3719d54b1de251e9617d93
#
_cell.length_a   1.000
_cell.length_b   1.000
_cell.length_c   1.000
_cell.angle_alpha   90.00
_cell.angle_beta   90.00
_cell.angle_gamma   90.00
#
_symmetry.space_group_name_H-M   'P 1'
#
loop_
_entity.id
_entity.type
_entity.pdbx_description
1 polymer ?
#
loop_
_entity_poly.entity_id
_entity_poly.type
_entity_poly.pdbx_seq_one_letter_code
_entity_poly.pdbx_strand_id
1 'polypeptide(L)'
;TYARLAQELGISVSEAHGAVKRALEAGLLLQNRPAVSLPEAGSSDTAPSVQEPQGIYRVTRKRVRRAVDAESEAVADNPVRPHSHNLAEFALHGAKYAFPGVRLPLVVGVPTSHSAPAFAGVFAPGSTDFVWPHPNGSVRGVGVEPLHPSVPFAAMQDAKLYEMLALFDALRVGKARERGMALERLQALIDPNAPKKVKGPMYG
;
A
#
# COMPACT_ATOMS: atom_id res chain seq x y z
N THR A 1 -1.97 -16.16 -2.34
CA THR A 1 -1.01 -16.30 -3.46
C THR A 1 -0.98 -15.04 -4.31
N TYR A 2 0.14 -14.78 -5.00
CA TYR A 2 0.27 -13.63 -5.91
C TYR A 2 -0.74 -13.67 -7.06
N ALA A 3 -1.09 -14.86 -7.55
CA ALA A 3 -2.10 -15.02 -8.60
C ALA A 3 -3.47 -14.49 -8.16
N ARG A 4 -3.89 -14.79 -6.93
CA ARG A 4 -5.14 -14.28 -6.37
C ARG A 4 -5.09 -12.76 -6.21
N LEU A 5 -4.01 -12.22 -5.64
CA LEU A 5 -3.82 -10.77 -5.49
C LEU A 5 -3.86 -10.06 -6.85
N ALA A 6 -3.20 -10.62 -7.85
CA ALA A 6 -3.19 -10.09 -9.22
C ALA A 6 -4.60 -10.06 -9.82
N GLN A 7 -5.38 -11.11 -9.64
CA GLN A 7 -6.76 -11.20 -10.11
C GLN A 7 -7.68 -10.18 -9.41
N GLU A 8 -7.60 -10.07 -8.10
CA GLU A 8 -8.44 -9.14 -7.31
C GLU A 8 -8.11 -7.67 -7.62
N LEU A 9 -6.85 -7.35 -7.87
CA LEU A 9 -6.40 -6.00 -8.17
C LEU A 9 -6.43 -5.66 -9.68
N GLY A 10 -6.66 -6.62 -10.57
CA GLY A 10 -6.63 -6.39 -12.01
C GLY A 10 -5.24 -6.04 -12.55
N ILE A 11 -4.18 -6.64 -11.99
CA ILE A 11 -2.78 -6.43 -12.38
C ILE A 11 -2.13 -7.76 -12.78
N SER A 12 -0.94 -7.72 -13.36
CA SER A 12 -0.20 -8.95 -13.63
C SER A 12 0.40 -9.58 -12.37
N VAL A 13 0.65 -10.89 -12.40
CA VAL A 13 1.30 -11.61 -11.28
C VAL A 13 2.70 -11.04 -10.99
N SER A 14 3.42 -10.64 -12.04
CA SER A 14 4.74 -10.01 -11.91
C SER A 14 4.68 -8.66 -11.20
N GLU A 15 3.67 -7.84 -11.50
CA GLU A 15 3.43 -6.56 -10.82
C GLU A 15 3.06 -6.78 -9.36
N ALA A 16 2.17 -7.73 -9.08
CA ALA A 16 1.79 -8.09 -7.71
C ALA A 16 3.01 -8.52 -6.88
N HIS A 17 3.86 -9.38 -7.44
CA HIS A 17 5.11 -9.81 -6.80
C HIS A 17 6.05 -8.61 -6.55
N GLY A 18 6.29 -7.78 -7.57
CA GLY A 18 7.12 -6.59 -7.45
C GLY A 18 6.57 -5.57 -6.43
N ALA A 19 5.26 -5.40 -6.36
CA ALA A 19 4.61 -4.51 -5.39
C ALA A 19 4.80 -5.00 -3.96
N VAL A 20 4.58 -6.30 -3.70
CA VAL A 20 4.79 -6.90 -2.38
C VAL A 20 6.25 -6.80 -1.96
N LYS A 21 7.20 -7.08 -2.86
CA LYS A 21 8.63 -6.94 -2.58
C LYS A 21 8.98 -5.51 -2.16
N ARG A 22 8.58 -4.51 -2.92
CA ARG A 22 8.83 -3.09 -2.58
C ARG A 22 8.16 -2.69 -1.24
N ALA A 23 6.96 -3.19 -0.97
CA ALA A 23 6.26 -2.89 0.27
C ALA A 23 6.92 -3.54 1.51
N LEU A 24 7.53 -4.72 1.34
CA LEU A 24 8.38 -5.36 2.37
C LEU A 24 9.67 -4.56 2.61
N GLU A 25 10.35 -4.15 1.54
CA GLU A 25 11.57 -3.33 1.62
C GLU A 25 11.30 -1.97 2.28
N ALA A 26 10.13 -1.38 2.02
CA ALA A 26 9.69 -0.14 2.63
C ALA A 26 9.16 -0.31 4.08
N GLY A 27 9.09 -1.53 4.61
CA GLY A 27 8.55 -1.81 5.94
C GLY A 27 7.04 -1.58 6.07
N LEU A 28 6.30 -1.51 4.95
CA LEU A 28 4.84 -1.39 4.94
C LEU A 28 4.14 -2.74 5.10
N LEU A 29 4.87 -3.82 4.82
CA LEU A 29 4.45 -5.19 5.04
C LEU A 29 5.41 -5.90 5.98
N LEU A 30 4.91 -6.89 6.70
CA LEU A 30 5.68 -7.80 7.54
C LEU A 30 5.61 -9.20 6.94
N GLN A 31 6.75 -9.87 6.92
CA GLN A 31 6.85 -11.28 6.58
C GLN A 31 7.04 -12.10 7.87
N ASN A 32 6.20 -13.10 8.09
CA ASN A 32 6.42 -14.05 9.16
C ASN A 32 7.57 -14.97 8.74
N ARG A 33 8.81 -14.58 9.02
CA ARG A 33 9.91 -15.54 8.95
C ARG A 33 9.70 -16.56 10.09
N PRO A 34 9.67 -17.87 9.80
CA PRO A 34 9.84 -18.84 10.86
C PRO A 34 11.17 -18.50 11.56
N ALA A 35 11.15 -18.48 12.89
CA ALA A 35 12.38 -18.25 13.64
C ALA A 35 13.42 -19.26 13.17
N VAL A 36 14.43 -18.79 12.46
CA VAL A 36 15.61 -19.59 12.17
C VAL A 36 16.23 -19.79 13.53
N SER A 37 16.11 -20.99 14.09
CA SER A 37 16.89 -21.40 15.25
C SER A 37 18.35 -21.22 14.85
N LEU A 38 18.99 -20.21 15.46
CA LEU A 38 20.45 -20.08 15.36
C LEU A 38 21.02 -21.40 15.83
N PRO A 39 21.93 -22.03 15.08
CA PRO A 39 22.65 -23.19 15.60
C PRO A 39 23.34 -22.72 16.86
N GLU A 40 23.08 -23.41 17.99
CA GLU A 40 23.79 -23.18 19.23
C GLU A 40 25.29 -23.23 18.93
N ALA A 41 25.97 -22.13 19.22
CA ALA A 41 27.42 -22.04 19.10
C ALA A 41 28.03 -23.03 20.09
N GLY A 42 28.32 -24.23 19.59
CA GLY A 42 29.15 -25.17 20.30
C GLY A 42 30.48 -24.49 20.62
N SER A 43 30.75 -24.33 21.90
CA SER A 43 32.02 -23.88 22.41
C SER A 43 33.13 -24.84 21.96
N SER A 44 33.97 -24.42 21.01
CA SER A 44 35.30 -24.99 20.82
C SER A 44 36.26 -23.85 20.56
N ASP A 45 37.07 -23.56 21.60
CA ASP A 45 38.30 -22.81 21.53
C ASP A 45 39.23 -23.43 20.47
N THR A 46 39.42 -22.77 19.36
CA THR A 46 40.65 -22.87 18.56
C THR A 46 40.68 -21.68 17.60
N ALA A 47 41.55 -20.75 17.84
CA ALA A 47 41.80 -19.64 16.94
C ALA A 47 42.50 -20.17 15.65
N PRO A 48 41.97 -19.89 14.47
CA PRO A 48 42.72 -20.11 13.24
C PRO A 48 43.38 -18.81 12.79
N SER A 49 44.67 -18.94 12.49
CA SER A 49 45.52 -17.95 11.85
C SER A 49 44.90 -17.42 10.54
N VAL A 50 44.96 -16.10 10.40
CA VAL A 50 44.59 -15.36 9.19
C VAL A 50 45.55 -15.72 8.06
N GLN A 51 45.08 -16.42 7.04
CA GLN A 51 45.69 -16.47 5.72
C GLN A 51 44.73 -15.85 4.72
N GLU A 52 45.12 -14.74 4.09
CA GLU A 52 44.40 -14.10 3.01
C GLU A 52 44.41 -15.00 1.76
N PRO A 53 43.24 -15.35 1.18
CA PRO A 53 43.25 -15.93 -0.15
C PRO A 53 42.99 -14.82 -1.18
N GLN A 54 44.01 -14.55 -2.00
CA GLN A 54 43.82 -13.90 -3.30
C GLN A 54 42.99 -14.84 -4.19
N GLY A 55 41.71 -14.56 -4.32
CA GLY A 55 40.79 -15.33 -5.16
C GLY A 55 39.80 -14.42 -5.89
N ILE A 56 40.00 -14.32 -7.20
CA ILE A 56 39.12 -13.62 -8.15
C ILE A 56 37.71 -14.19 -8.04
N TYR A 57 36.73 -13.38 -7.54
CA TYR A 57 35.30 -13.73 -7.49
C TYR A 57 34.73 -13.80 -8.91
N ARG A 58 34.76 -14.96 -9.52
CA ARG A 58 33.98 -15.25 -10.72
C ARG A 58 32.58 -15.71 -10.31
N VAL A 59 31.71 -14.75 -9.98
CA VAL A 59 30.28 -15.05 -9.74
C VAL A 59 29.65 -15.44 -11.07
N THR A 60 29.42 -16.73 -11.28
CA THR A 60 28.70 -17.18 -12.46
C THR A 60 27.25 -16.75 -12.40
N ARG A 61 26.77 -16.03 -13.43
CA ARG A 61 25.40 -15.53 -13.57
C ARG A 61 24.30 -16.59 -13.28
N LYS A 62 24.63 -17.85 -13.41
CA LYS A 62 23.73 -18.99 -13.13
C LYS A 62 23.43 -19.19 -11.63
N ARG A 63 24.36 -18.83 -10.74
CA ARG A 63 24.18 -18.97 -9.28
C ARG A 63 23.32 -17.85 -8.71
N VAL A 64 23.43 -16.63 -9.28
CA VAL A 64 22.62 -15.47 -8.88
C VAL A 64 21.17 -15.67 -9.29
N ARG A 65 20.88 -16.16 -10.51
CA ARG A 65 19.50 -16.46 -10.93
C ARG A 65 18.84 -17.51 -10.04
N ARG A 66 19.53 -18.58 -9.69
CA ARG A 66 18.97 -19.65 -8.84
C ARG A 66 18.71 -19.19 -7.39
N ALA A 67 19.49 -18.25 -6.87
CA ALA A 67 19.23 -17.64 -5.55
C ALA A 67 18.03 -16.70 -5.59
N VAL A 68 17.89 -15.90 -6.66
CA VAL A 68 16.74 -15.00 -6.85
C VAL A 68 15.43 -15.78 -7.05
N ASP A 69 15.49 -16.90 -7.82
CA ASP A 69 14.32 -17.76 -8.03
C ASP A 69 13.92 -18.50 -6.74
N ALA A 70 14.88 -18.96 -5.93
CA ALA A 70 14.63 -19.59 -4.64
C ALA A 70 14.08 -18.60 -3.58
N GLU A 71 14.57 -17.35 -3.55
CA GLU A 71 13.99 -16.29 -2.73
C GLU A 71 12.57 -15.93 -3.18
N SER A 72 12.29 -15.95 -4.48
CA SER A 72 10.96 -15.71 -5.05
C SER A 72 9.95 -16.80 -4.65
N GLU A 73 10.36 -18.06 -4.66
CA GLU A 73 9.51 -19.18 -4.20
C GLU A 73 9.31 -19.16 -2.68
N ALA A 74 10.32 -18.83 -1.89
CA ALA A 74 10.24 -18.74 -0.43
C ALA A 74 9.31 -17.61 0.04
N VAL A 75 9.25 -16.49 -0.70
CA VAL A 75 8.30 -15.39 -0.43
C VAL A 75 6.85 -15.78 -0.75
N ALA A 76 6.64 -16.71 -1.71
CA ALA A 76 5.30 -17.18 -2.07
C ALA A 76 4.64 -18.03 -0.98
N ASP A 77 5.41 -18.68 -0.12
CA ASP A 77 4.91 -19.62 0.90
C ASP A 77 4.81 -19.00 2.31
N ASN A 78 5.39 -17.81 2.53
CA ASN A 78 5.33 -17.11 3.81
C ASN A 78 4.17 -16.10 3.83
N PRO A 79 3.26 -16.17 4.84
CA PRO A 79 2.16 -15.23 4.94
C PRO A 79 2.69 -13.82 5.19
N VAL A 80 2.38 -12.93 4.26
CA VAL A 80 2.69 -11.50 4.34
C VAL A 80 1.47 -10.79 4.93
N ARG A 81 1.68 -9.88 5.88
CA ARG A 81 0.63 -9.06 6.49
C ARG A 81 0.99 -7.58 6.48
N PRO A 82 0.00 -6.66 6.46
CA PRO A 82 0.27 -5.24 6.60
C PRO A 82 0.94 -4.91 7.94
N HIS A 83 1.92 -4.01 7.91
CA HIS A 83 2.41 -3.34 9.12
C HIS A 83 1.51 -2.13 9.38
N SER A 84 0.41 -2.33 10.12
CA SER A 84 -0.66 -1.33 10.26
C SER A 84 -0.15 0.05 10.67
N HIS A 85 0.76 0.13 11.63
CA HIS A 85 1.33 1.40 12.08
C HIS A 85 2.09 2.13 10.97
N ASN A 86 3.06 1.48 10.32
CA ASN A 86 3.85 2.10 9.26
C ASN A 86 3.00 2.45 8.05
N LEU A 87 2.03 1.58 7.71
CA LEU A 87 1.11 1.82 6.61
C LEU A 87 0.22 3.04 6.91
N ALA A 88 -0.27 3.18 8.15
CA ALA A 88 -1.04 4.35 8.57
C ALA A 88 -0.19 5.63 8.52
N GLU A 89 1.02 5.62 9.08
CA GLU A 89 1.97 6.74 9.03
C GLU A 89 2.21 7.19 7.58
N PHE A 90 2.51 6.24 6.70
CA PHE A 90 2.74 6.54 5.28
C PHE A 90 1.47 7.09 4.61
N ALA A 91 0.32 6.42 4.76
CA ALA A 91 -0.93 6.80 4.10
C ALA A 91 -1.41 8.18 4.55
N LEU A 92 -1.33 8.48 5.85
CA LEU A 92 -1.87 9.72 6.41
C LEU A 92 -0.95 10.93 6.22
N HIS A 93 0.37 10.72 6.27
CA HIS A 93 1.34 11.81 6.32
C HIS A 93 2.25 11.88 5.09
N GLY A 94 2.64 10.76 4.49
CA GLY A 94 3.60 10.68 3.39
C GLY A 94 2.97 10.63 2.00
N ALA A 95 1.86 9.93 1.88
CA ALA A 95 1.31 9.55 0.58
C ALA A 95 0.89 10.71 -0.32
N LYS A 96 0.36 11.80 0.23
CA LYS A 96 -0.01 13.01 -0.53
C LYS A 96 1.19 13.69 -1.20
N TYR A 97 2.40 13.47 -0.71
CA TYR A 97 3.63 13.99 -1.30
C TYR A 97 4.23 13.01 -2.31
N ALA A 98 4.15 11.71 -2.00
CA ALA A 98 4.62 10.65 -2.89
C ALA A 98 3.71 10.47 -4.11
N PHE A 99 2.40 10.70 -3.93
CA PHE A 99 1.37 10.55 -4.96
C PHE A 99 0.50 11.82 -5.03
N PRO A 100 0.99 12.93 -5.55
CA PRO A 100 0.20 14.16 -5.65
C PRO A 100 -1.06 13.92 -6.47
N GLY A 101 -2.18 14.48 -6.02
CA GLY A 101 -3.45 14.32 -6.71
C GLY A 101 -3.52 15.20 -7.96
N VAL A 102 -3.63 14.60 -9.13
CA VAL A 102 -3.81 15.29 -10.41
C VAL A 102 -5.28 15.29 -10.77
N ARG A 103 -5.81 16.49 -11.09
CA ARG A 103 -7.18 16.66 -11.58
C ARG A 103 -7.19 16.59 -13.10
N LEU A 104 -8.15 15.85 -13.63
CA LEU A 104 -8.38 15.65 -15.05
C LEU A 104 -9.64 16.40 -15.50
N PRO A 105 -9.87 16.58 -16.81
CA PRO A 105 -11.11 17.13 -17.32
C PRO A 105 -12.36 16.37 -16.86
N LEU A 106 -13.54 16.93 -17.13
CA LEU A 106 -14.83 16.27 -16.86
C LEU A 106 -14.94 14.97 -17.65
N VAL A 107 -15.19 13.88 -16.93
CA VAL A 107 -15.26 12.52 -17.50
C VAL A 107 -16.28 11.68 -16.75
N VAL A 108 -16.76 10.62 -17.39
CA VAL A 108 -17.56 9.58 -16.72
C VAL A 108 -16.62 8.67 -15.95
N GLY A 109 -17.00 8.31 -14.73
CA GLY A 109 -16.14 7.47 -13.89
C GLY A 109 -16.82 6.94 -12.63
N VAL A 110 -16.02 6.29 -11.80
CA VAL A 110 -16.40 5.78 -10.47
C VAL A 110 -16.15 6.90 -9.46
N PRO A 111 -17.15 7.27 -8.63
CA PRO A 111 -17.00 8.33 -7.63
C PRO A 111 -15.82 8.11 -6.69
N THR A 112 -15.08 9.17 -6.39
CA THR A 112 -13.93 9.11 -5.46
C THR A 112 -13.89 10.33 -4.55
N SER A 113 -12.96 10.37 -3.61
CA SER A 113 -12.83 11.46 -2.65
C SER A 113 -14.18 11.73 -1.95
N HIS A 114 -14.57 13.00 -1.82
CA HIS A 114 -15.82 13.41 -1.16
C HIS A 114 -17.10 12.93 -1.87
N SER A 115 -17.04 12.52 -3.12
CA SER A 115 -18.17 12.01 -3.91
C SER A 115 -18.37 10.51 -3.74
N ALA A 116 -17.46 9.81 -3.08
CA ALA A 116 -17.57 8.38 -2.83
C ALA A 116 -18.66 8.06 -1.78
N PRO A 117 -19.22 6.83 -1.82
CA PRO A 117 -20.20 6.38 -0.82
C PRO A 117 -19.75 6.55 0.64
N ALA A 118 -18.44 6.48 0.90
CA ALA A 118 -17.87 6.73 2.22
C ALA A 118 -18.25 8.10 2.82
N PHE A 119 -18.55 9.07 2.00
CA PHE A 119 -18.95 10.41 2.42
C PHE A 119 -20.45 10.72 2.18
N ALA A 120 -21.26 9.71 1.89
CA ALA A 120 -22.68 9.89 1.62
C ALA A 120 -23.38 10.62 2.78
N GLY A 121 -24.16 11.65 2.46
CA GLY A 121 -24.89 12.46 3.44
C GLY A 121 -24.05 13.42 4.30
N VAL A 122 -22.72 13.47 4.08
CA VAL A 122 -21.82 14.34 4.87
C VAL A 122 -21.66 15.72 4.25
N PHE A 123 -21.69 15.81 2.94
CA PHE A 123 -21.52 17.06 2.20
C PHE A 123 -22.84 17.42 1.48
N ALA A 124 -23.12 18.73 1.41
CA ALA A 124 -24.31 19.23 0.75
C ALA A 124 -24.27 18.92 -0.76
N PRO A 125 -25.42 18.65 -1.39
CA PRO A 125 -25.53 18.55 -2.84
C PRO A 125 -25.06 19.86 -3.49
N GLY A 126 -24.32 19.76 -4.61
CA GLY A 126 -23.86 20.92 -5.37
C GLY A 126 -22.36 21.11 -5.42
N SER A 127 -21.57 20.29 -4.73
CA SER A 127 -20.14 20.19 -5.00
C SER A 127 -19.92 19.40 -6.30
N THR A 128 -18.93 19.82 -7.11
CA THR A 128 -18.57 19.09 -8.32
C THR A 128 -18.03 17.72 -7.92
N ASP A 129 -18.63 16.66 -8.45
CA ASP A 129 -18.22 15.29 -8.18
C ASP A 129 -16.80 15.01 -8.67
N PHE A 130 -16.06 14.22 -7.90
CA PHE A 130 -14.77 13.66 -8.28
C PHE A 130 -14.90 12.18 -8.65
N VAL A 131 -14.29 11.79 -9.76
CA VAL A 131 -14.41 10.43 -10.30
C VAL A 131 -13.06 9.90 -10.76
N TRP A 132 -12.84 8.61 -10.61
CA TRP A 132 -11.80 7.90 -11.37
C TRP A 132 -12.33 7.63 -12.78
N PRO A 133 -11.63 8.03 -13.84
CA PRO A 133 -12.05 7.73 -15.20
C PRO A 133 -12.26 6.23 -15.40
N HIS A 134 -13.46 5.82 -15.80
CA HIS A 134 -13.77 4.43 -16.08
C HIS A 134 -14.99 4.32 -16.99
N PRO A 135 -14.97 3.47 -18.05
CA PRO A 135 -16.07 3.37 -19.02
C PRO A 135 -17.39 2.91 -18.39
N ASN A 136 -17.33 2.09 -17.35
CA ASN A 136 -18.51 1.61 -16.61
C ASN A 136 -18.81 2.47 -15.37
N GLY A 137 -18.33 3.71 -15.32
CA GLY A 137 -18.63 4.65 -14.25
C GLY A 137 -20.08 5.10 -14.28
N SER A 138 -20.63 5.44 -13.11
CA SER A 138 -22.03 5.85 -12.94
C SER A 138 -22.22 7.37 -12.85
N VAL A 139 -21.15 8.13 -12.68
CA VAL A 139 -21.21 9.57 -12.42
C VAL A 139 -20.28 10.32 -13.37
N ARG A 140 -20.73 11.52 -13.81
CA ARG A 140 -19.89 12.45 -14.57
C ARG A 140 -19.39 13.54 -13.65
N GLY A 141 -18.07 13.62 -13.51
CA GLY A 141 -17.40 14.57 -12.61
C GLY A 141 -16.02 14.97 -13.08
N VAL A 142 -15.32 15.75 -12.27
CA VAL A 142 -13.91 16.06 -12.50
C VAL A 142 -13.10 14.79 -12.28
N GLY A 143 -12.34 14.39 -13.29
CA GLY A 143 -11.45 13.23 -13.19
C GLY A 143 -10.37 13.44 -12.14
N VAL A 144 -10.06 12.40 -11.39
CA VAL A 144 -8.89 12.31 -10.51
C VAL A 144 -8.04 11.16 -11.00
N GLU A 145 -6.76 11.43 -11.22
CA GLU A 145 -5.83 10.39 -11.63
C GLU A 145 -5.73 9.32 -10.53
N PRO A 146 -6.10 8.07 -10.80
CA PRO A 146 -6.02 7.00 -9.80
C PRO A 146 -4.55 6.67 -9.50
N LEU A 147 -4.29 6.10 -8.32
CA LEU A 147 -2.95 5.64 -7.92
C LEU A 147 -2.35 4.61 -8.90
N HIS A 148 -3.20 3.85 -9.54
CA HIS A 148 -2.88 2.88 -10.58
C HIS A 148 -4.08 2.75 -11.53
N PRO A 149 -3.88 2.47 -12.83
CA PRO A 149 -4.99 2.33 -13.78
C PRO A 149 -6.04 1.29 -13.39
N SER A 150 -5.67 0.26 -12.62
CA SER A 150 -6.59 -0.78 -12.16
C SER A 150 -7.41 -0.40 -10.92
N VAL A 151 -7.15 0.75 -10.29
CA VAL A 151 -7.86 1.18 -9.06
C VAL A 151 -9.37 1.20 -9.21
N PRO A 152 -9.97 1.76 -10.28
CA PRO A 152 -11.42 1.75 -10.42
C PRO A 152 -11.99 0.33 -10.50
N PHE A 153 -11.30 -0.57 -11.20
CA PHE A 153 -11.70 -1.97 -11.30
C PHE A 153 -11.64 -2.67 -9.94
N ALA A 154 -10.52 -2.56 -9.22
CA ALA A 154 -10.34 -3.19 -7.91
C ALA A 154 -11.34 -2.65 -6.86
N ALA A 155 -11.62 -1.34 -6.89
CA ALA A 155 -12.59 -0.71 -6.02
C ALA A 155 -14.03 -1.23 -6.24
N MET A 156 -14.40 -1.54 -7.48
CA MET A 156 -15.72 -2.12 -7.78
C MET A 156 -15.86 -3.57 -7.30
N GLN A 157 -14.76 -4.28 -7.06
CA GLN A 157 -14.77 -5.67 -6.57
C GLN A 157 -14.78 -5.78 -5.04
N ASP A 158 -14.22 -4.79 -4.33
CA ASP A 158 -14.09 -4.81 -2.88
C ASP A 158 -14.50 -3.45 -2.29
N ALA A 159 -15.66 -3.44 -1.61
CA ALA A 159 -16.23 -2.23 -0.99
C ALA A 159 -15.31 -1.62 0.09
N LYS A 160 -14.57 -2.44 0.83
CA LYS A 160 -13.64 -1.96 1.86
C LYS A 160 -12.40 -1.33 1.25
N LEU A 161 -11.86 -1.94 0.20
CA LEU A 161 -10.78 -1.37 -0.59
C LEU A 161 -11.22 -0.06 -1.24
N TYR A 162 -12.44 -0.02 -1.79
CA TYR A 162 -13.03 1.20 -2.35
C TYR A 162 -13.07 2.33 -1.32
N GLU A 163 -13.58 2.06 -0.13
CA GLU A 163 -13.64 3.05 0.95
C GLU A 163 -12.23 3.59 1.27
N MET A 164 -11.26 2.71 1.47
CA MET A 164 -9.88 3.13 1.78
C MET A 164 -9.24 3.96 0.67
N LEU A 165 -9.41 3.57 -0.59
CA LEU A 165 -8.86 4.31 -1.75
C LEU A 165 -9.53 5.67 -1.93
N ALA A 166 -10.85 5.76 -1.73
CA ALA A 166 -11.58 7.03 -1.80
C ALA A 166 -11.20 8.00 -0.68
N LEU A 167 -11.02 7.49 0.55
CA LEU A 167 -10.50 8.26 1.68
C LEU A 167 -9.07 8.75 1.42
N PHE A 168 -8.24 7.89 0.84
CA PHE A 168 -6.89 8.25 0.44
C PHE A 168 -6.88 9.39 -0.60
N ASP A 169 -7.76 9.34 -1.59
CA ASP A 169 -7.92 10.43 -2.55
C ASP A 169 -8.44 11.71 -1.90
N ALA A 170 -9.31 11.61 -0.89
CA ALA A 170 -9.72 12.80 -0.14
C ALA A 170 -8.54 13.46 0.59
N LEU A 171 -7.52 12.72 1.00
CA LEU A 171 -6.27 13.29 1.53
C LEU A 171 -5.44 13.99 0.44
N ARG A 172 -5.48 13.48 -0.81
CA ARG A 172 -4.68 14.01 -1.94
C ARG A 172 -5.31 15.27 -2.55
N VAL A 173 -6.61 15.23 -2.85
CA VAL A 173 -7.31 16.27 -3.63
C VAL A 173 -8.38 17.03 -2.86
N GLY A 174 -8.78 16.56 -1.68
CA GLY A 174 -9.86 17.11 -0.89
C GLY A 174 -9.54 18.45 -0.24
N LYS A 175 -10.59 19.16 0.19
CA LYS A 175 -10.52 20.38 1.00
C LYS A 175 -10.17 20.05 2.47
N ALA A 176 -9.90 21.05 3.27
CA ALA A 176 -9.47 20.86 4.67
C ALA A 176 -10.42 19.99 5.51
N ARG A 177 -11.75 20.20 5.40
CA ARG A 177 -12.76 19.41 6.11
C ARG A 177 -12.79 17.95 5.63
N GLU A 178 -12.76 17.73 4.31
CA GLU A 178 -12.72 16.42 3.68
C GLU A 178 -11.47 15.65 4.12
N ARG A 179 -10.31 16.29 4.10
CA ARG A 179 -9.05 15.72 4.57
C ARG A 179 -9.07 15.34 6.05
N GLY A 180 -9.62 16.20 6.91
CA GLY A 180 -9.74 15.92 8.34
C GLY A 180 -10.57 14.65 8.62
N MET A 181 -11.72 14.54 7.97
CA MET A 181 -12.59 13.36 8.10
C MET A 181 -11.95 12.10 7.48
N ALA A 182 -11.32 12.25 6.32
CA ALA A 182 -10.63 11.13 5.67
C ALA A 182 -9.49 10.60 6.54
N LEU A 183 -8.72 11.47 7.18
CA LEU A 183 -7.63 11.12 8.09
C LEU A 183 -8.13 10.25 9.25
N GLU A 184 -9.17 10.71 9.95
CA GLU A 184 -9.73 9.99 11.10
C GLU A 184 -10.26 8.60 10.70
N ARG A 185 -11.01 8.52 9.59
CA ARG A 185 -11.61 7.27 9.10
C ARG A 185 -10.57 6.30 8.56
N LEU A 186 -9.64 6.78 7.75
CA LEU A 186 -8.59 5.94 7.15
C LEU A 186 -7.67 5.37 8.22
N GLN A 187 -7.32 6.17 9.25
CA GLN A 187 -6.56 5.69 10.39
C GLN A 187 -7.28 4.54 11.11
N ALA A 188 -8.57 4.69 11.38
CA ALA A 188 -9.36 3.64 12.03
C ALA A 188 -9.50 2.36 11.21
N LEU A 189 -9.48 2.47 9.86
CA LEU A 189 -9.55 1.31 8.96
C LEU A 189 -8.21 0.56 8.86
N ILE A 190 -7.10 1.29 8.84
CA ILE A 190 -5.75 0.70 8.68
C ILE A 190 -5.22 0.21 10.03
N ASP A 191 -5.38 1.01 11.08
CA ASP A 191 -4.91 0.68 12.43
C ASP A 191 -6.02 0.90 13.47
N PRO A 192 -6.91 -0.09 13.65
CA PRO A 192 -8.00 0.00 14.62
C PRO A 192 -7.53 0.17 16.08
N ASN A 193 -6.28 -0.20 16.38
CA ASN A 193 -5.69 -0.11 17.70
C ASN A 193 -4.90 1.18 17.93
N ALA A 194 -4.83 2.06 16.94
CA ALA A 194 -4.13 3.33 17.10
C ALA A 194 -4.75 4.16 18.22
N PRO A 195 -3.93 4.79 19.08
CA PRO A 195 -4.44 5.66 20.13
C PRO A 195 -5.24 6.81 19.51
N LYS A 196 -6.53 6.94 19.88
CA LYS A 196 -7.37 8.05 19.46
C LYS A 196 -6.72 9.34 19.94
N LYS A 197 -6.38 10.25 19.02
CA LYS A 197 -5.93 11.59 19.39
C LYS A 197 -7.00 12.23 20.28
N VAL A 198 -6.68 12.42 21.56
CA VAL A 198 -7.50 13.20 22.48
C VAL A 198 -7.56 14.61 21.87
N LYS A 199 -8.74 15.07 21.50
CA LYS A 199 -8.94 16.48 21.13
C LYS A 199 -8.54 17.29 22.38
N GLY A 200 -7.36 17.93 22.32
CA GLY A 200 -6.96 18.87 23.34
C GLY A 200 -8.04 19.95 23.50
N PRO A 201 -8.20 20.55 24.72
CA PRO A 201 -9.16 21.60 24.93
C PRO A 201 -8.89 22.71 23.91
N MET A 202 -9.94 23.11 23.18
CA MET A 202 -9.92 24.34 22.41
C MET A 202 -9.67 25.48 23.41
N TYR A 203 -8.47 26.03 23.36
CA TYR A 203 -8.27 27.35 23.96
C TYR A 203 -9.09 28.33 23.14
N GLY A 204 -10.14 28.89 23.78
CA GLY A 204 -10.94 29.98 23.27
C GLY A 204 -10.16 31.29 23.22
#